data_a19c720281384c7679b1216fb28dddb5
#
_entry.id   a19c720281384c7679b1216fb28dddb5
#
_cell.length_a   1.000
_cell.length_b   1.000
_cell.length_c   1.000
_cell.angle_alpha   90.00
_cell.angle_beta   90.00
_cell.angle_gamma   90.00
#
_symmetry.space_group_name_H-M   'P 1'
#
loop_
_entity.id
_entity.type
_entity.pdbx_description
1 polymer ?
#
loop_
_entity_poly.entity_id
_entity_poly.type
_entity_poly.pdbx_seq_one_letter_code
_entity_poly.pdbx_strand_id
1 'polypeptide(L)'
;MAGLMLHLLMAHKIKPKGGILFYIGSIAPDAVANWKDKDITHFRNLTDRSEALENLALQTSPSDDFAEGVLLHLYMDWRWDTLARDEFIKKIDGDWFIKYRKELSLSNSYAFHNTDWAKNLWEQMELLDSSEYGKTPGATVEELKDLICRNNKWHNDNNMEPSTYFTPEFIEKFINQVGDEYTQWKIQREIEYYNSLPVDFVDFIDFEKLSDGEIELFCVAKKPAIPEKKWVPAYDFEIRKNNNRAGRINLRIGYTDGLYYGGHIGYSVDEQHRGHGYAEKACRLLTPIIKAHGMKKVLITNNHTNIASKRTCEKLGAKLIRIAPIPEWHDLYKDGQRFENIFEWSVD
;
A
#
# COMPACT_ATOMS: atom_id res chain seq x y z
N MET A 1 3.09 22.10 8.41
CA MET A 1 2.10 21.13 7.87
C MET A 1 1.67 21.62 6.51
N ALA A 2 1.60 20.72 5.56
CA ALA A 2 0.92 20.98 4.31
C ALA A 2 -0.60 21.17 4.56
N GLY A 3 -1.34 21.64 3.58
CA GLY A 3 -2.78 21.70 3.71
C GLY A 3 -3.45 20.40 3.28
N LEU A 4 -4.68 20.15 3.72
CA LEU A 4 -5.38 18.87 3.50
C LEU A 4 -5.50 18.50 2.02
N MET A 5 -5.81 19.46 1.14
CA MET A 5 -5.90 19.18 -0.28
C MET A 5 -4.55 18.76 -0.88
N LEU A 6 -3.43 19.28 -0.35
CA LEU A 6 -2.10 18.87 -0.79
C LEU A 6 -1.78 17.43 -0.36
N HIS A 7 -2.25 16.99 0.81
CA HIS A 7 -2.17 15.58 1.22
C HIS A 7 -2.99 14.67 0.29
N LEU A 8 -4.19 15.11 -0.12
CA LEU A 8 -5.01 14.36 -1.07
C LEU A 8 -4.38 14.28 -2.46
N LEU A 9 -3.73 15.35 -2.93
CA LEU A 9 -2.94 15.32 -4.19
C LEU A 9 -1.80 14.31 -4.10
N MET A 10 -1.07 14.28 -2.97
CA MET A 10 -0.02 13.29 -2.73
C MET A 10 -0.59 11.87 -2.70
N ALA A 11 -1.69 11.65 -1.98
CA ALA A 11 -2.36 10.36 -1.92
C ALA A 11 -2.80 9.87 -3.31
N HIS A 12 -3.33 10.77 -4.13
CA HIS A 12 -3.72 10.46 -5.50
C HIS A 12 -2.51 10.12 -6.40
N LYS A 13 -1.40 10.83 -6.26
CA LYS A 13 -0.14 10.51 -6.95
C LYS A 13 0.35 9.10 -6.60
N ILE A 14 0.31 8.73 -5.31
CA ILE A 14 0.81 7.43 -4.82
C ILE A 14 -0.13 6.29 -5.20
N LYS A 15 -1.44 6.49 -5.06
CA LYS A 15 -2.45 5.43 -5.26
C LYS A 15 -3.71 6.00 -5.93
N PRO A 16 -3.68 6.30 -7.25
CA PRO A 16 -4.79 6.98 -7.95
C PRO A 16 -6.14 6.24 -7.86
N LYS A 17 -6.10 4.93 -7.65
CA LYS A 17 -7.28 4.06 -7.45
C LYS A 17 -7.34 3.52 -6.02
N GLY A 18 -6.77 4.24 -5.06
CA GLY A 18 -6.85 3.90 -3.65
C GLY A 18 -8.28 3.88 -3.14
N GLY A 19 -8.55 3.00 -2.16
CA GLY A 19 -9.83 2.99 -1.47
C GLY A 19 -10.06 4.30 -0.69
N ILE A 20 -11.33 4.63 -0.42
CA ILE A 20 -11.70 5.86 0.29
C ILE A 20 -10.98 5.97 1.66
N LEU A 21 -10.76 4.86 2.34
CA LEU A 21 -10.05 4.81 3.62
C LEU A 21 -8.59 5.25 3.51
N PHE A 22 -7.92 5.01 2.38
CA PHE A 22 -6.56 5.51 2.15
C PHE A 22 -6.52 7.05 2.09
N TYR A 23 -7.48 7.66 1.40
CA TYR A 23 -7.59 9.11 1.34
C TYR A 23 -7.96 9.72 2.69
N ILE A 24 -8.91 9.12 3.43
CA ILE A 24 -9.26 9.57 4.78
C ILE A 24 -8.04 9.45 5.71
N GLY A 25 -7.32 8.34 5.68
CA GLY A 25 -6.08 8.15 6.43
C GLY A 25 -5.02 9.22 6.12
N SER A 26 -4.91 9.64 4.84
CA SER A 26 -3.95 10.66 4.42
C SER A 26 -4.23 12.08 4.94
N ILE A 27 -5.39 12.32 5.55
CA ILE A 27 -5.71 13.60 6.22
C ILE A 27 -6.00 13.44 7.71
N ALA A 28 -6.12 12.20 8.19
CA ALA A 28 -6.54 11.89 9.56
C ALA A 28 -5.63 12.49 10.65
N PRO A 29 -4.30 12.50 10.54
CA PRO A 29 -3.44 13.09 11.56
C PRO A 29 -3.71 14.58 11.83
N ASP A 30 -4.28 15.28 10.87
CA ASP A 30 -4.65 16.70 11.01
C ASP A 30 -5.93 16.94 11.81
N ALA A 31 -6.66 15.88 12.20
CA ALA A 31 -7.86 15.98 13.04
C ALA A 31 -7.56 16.35 14.50
N VAL A 32 -6.31 16.15 14.96
CA VAL A 32 -5.89 16.50 16.32
C VAL A 32 -6.06 18.00 16.54
N ALA A 33 -6.94 18.38 17.48
CA ALA A 33 -7.31 19.77 17.74
C ALA A 33 -6.21 20.55 18.49
N ASN A 34 -5.55 19.91 19.46
CA ASN A 34 -4.51 20.53 20.26
C ASN A 34 -3.15 20.52 19.52
N TRP A 35 -2.55 21.69 19.34
CA TRP A 35 -1.28 21.82 18.62
C TRP A 35 -0.10 21.09 19.29
N LYS A 36 -0.06 20.97 20.64
CA LYS A 36 0.99 20.22 21.35
C LYS A 36 0.89 18.73 21.10
N ASP A 37 -0.34 18.20 21.12
CA ASP A 37 -0.59 16.80 20.82
C ASP A 37 -0.30 16.52 19.33
N LYS A 38 -0.57 17.50 18.47
CA LYS A 38 -0.25 17.45 17.05
C LYS A 38 1.26 17.36 16.80
N ASP A 39 2.08 18.10 17.53
CA ASP A 39 3.54 17.98 17.42
C ASP A 39 4.05 16.57 17.83
N ILE A 40 3.41 15.96 18.83
CA ILE A 40 3.72 14.57 19.24
C ILE A 40 3.30 13.58 18.15
N THR A 41 2.07 13.67 17.67
CA THR A 41 1.53 12.73 16.66
C THR A 41 2.24 12.84 15.31
N HIS A 42 2.83 14.00 15.01
CA HIS A 42 3.62 14.25 13.80
C HIS A 42 5.13 14.09 14.01
N PHE A 43 5.55 13.55 15.17
CA PHE A 43 6.95 13.33 15.52
C PHE A 43 7.84 14.58 15.51
N ARG A 44 7.24 15.81 15.63
CA ARG A 44 8.01 17.06 15.62
C ARG A 44 8.79 17.30 16.90
N ASN A 45 8.40 16.65 17.98
CA ASN A 45 9.08 16.65 19.25
C ASN A 45 10.32 15.73 19.29
N LEU A 46 10.53 14.91 18.24
CA LEU A 46 11.67 13.98 18.15
C LEU A 46 12.83 14.62 17.40
N THR A 47 14.05 14.24 17.78
CA THR A 47 15.28 14.66 17.12
C THR A 47 15.41 14.00 15.74
N ASP A 48 15.00 12.72 15.63
CA ASP A 48 15.00 11.97 14.38
C ASP A 48 13.58 11.49 14.04
N ARG A 49 12.95 12.24 13.14
CA ARG A 49 11.62 11.88 12.60
C ARG A 49 11.70 10.72 11.59
N SER A 50 12.85 10.54 10.95
CA SER A 50 13.05 9.47 9.98
C SER A 50 12.95 8.11 10.65
N GLU A 51 13.65 7.92 11.78
CA GLU A 51 13.60 6.69 12.56
C GLU A 51 12.18 6.37 13.07
N ALA A 52 11.46 7.38 13.55
CA ALA A 52 10.07 7.19 14.00
C ALA A 52 9.15 6.76 12.86
N LEU A 53 9.32 7.32 11.66
CA LEU A 53 8.58 6.94 10.47
C LEU A 53 8.92 5.51 10.00
N GLU A 54 10.19 5.11 10.08
CA GLU A 54 10.62 3.74 9.77
C GLU A 54 9.98 2.73 10.71
N ASN A 55 10.02 2.99 12.01
CA ASN A 55 9.38 2.15 13.02
C ASN A 55 7.86 2.06 12.81
N LEU A 56 7.19 3.16 12.48
CA LEU A 56 5.77 3.14 12.15
C LEU A 56 5.49 2.32 10.89
N ALA A 57 6.30 2.45 9.85
CA ALA A 57 6.15 1.72 8.60
C ALA A 57 6.28 0.20 8.80
N LEU A 58 7.21 -0.25 9.65
CA LEU A 58 7.39 -1.67 9.99
C LEU A 58 6.22 -2.26 10.80
N GLN A 59 5.45 -1.42 11.48
CA GLN A 59 4.25 -1.82 12.24
C GLN A 59 2.97 -1.70 11.40
N THR A 60 3.02 -1.00 10.27
CA THR A 60 1.87 -0.75 9.40
C THR A 60 1.74 -1.86 8.37
N SER A 61 0.63 -2.61 8.44
CA SER A 61 0.32 -3.61 7.40
C SER A 61 0.12 -2.91 6.05
N PRO A 62 0.82 -3.33 4.97
CA PRO A 62 0.62 -2.76 3.64
C PRO A 62 -0.81 -2.93 3.09
N SER A 63 -1.59 -3.85 3.66
CA SER A 63 -3.00 -4.06 3.31
C SER A 63 -3.99 -3.21 4.11
N ASP A 64 -3.54 -2.44 5.10
CA ASP A 64 -4.38 -1.50 5.84
C ASP A 64 -4.37 -0.12 5.15
N ASP A 65 -5.39 0.15 4.33
CA ASP A 65 -5.46 1.39 3.55
C ASP A 65 -5.50 2.64 4.43
N PHE A 66 -6.18 2.61 5.57
CA PHE A 66 -6.26 3.77 6.44
C PHE A 66 -4.89 4.06 7.09
N ALA A 67 -4.25 3.03 7.65
CA ALA A 67 -2.93 3.17 8.27
C ALA A 67 -1.84 3.56 7.25
N GLU A 68 -1.93 3.05 6.02
CA GLU A 68 -1.08 3.46 4.91
C GLU A 68 -1.26 4.95 4.57
N GLY A 69 -2.49 5.45 4.60
CA GLY A 69 -2.78 6.88 4.44
C GLY A 69 -2.15 7.73 5.55
N VAL A 70 -2.29 7.30 6.81
CA VAL A 70 -1.66 7.96 7.98
C VAL A 70 -0.13 8.03 7.81
N LEU A 71 0.49 6.94 7.43
CA LEU A 71 1.94 6.89 7.20
C LEU A 71 2.37 7.87 6.09
N LEU A 72 1.64 7.90 4.97
CA LEU A 72 1.90 8.83 3.87
C LEU A 72 1.79 10.30 4.32
N HIS A 73 0.76 10.64 5.12
CA HIS A 73 0.60 11.97 5.69
C HIS A 73 1.83 12.40 6.49
N LEU A 74 2.25 11.56 7.43
CA LEU A 74 3.36 11.88 8.34
C LEU A 74 4.69 12.02 7.59
N TYR A 75 4.93 11.17 6.58
CA TYR A 75 6.08 11.29 5.71
C TYR A 75 6.06 12.59 4.89
N MET A 76 4.93 12.91 4.27
CA MET A 76 4.77 14.14 3.49
C MET A 76 4.99 15.38 4.37
N ASP A 77 4.44 15.41 5.59
CA ASP A 77 4.59 16.53 6.51
C ASP A 77 6.05 16.70 6.97
N TRP A 78 6.78 15.60 7.18
CA TRP A 78 8.21 15.67 7.46
C TRP A 78 8.96 16.32 6.30
N ARG A 79 8.70 15.90 5.05
CA ARG A 79 9.35 16.47 3.86
C ARG A 79 8.89 17.91 3.58
N TRP A 80 7.60 18.21 3.82
CA TRP A 80 7.07 19.56 3.70
C TRP A 80 7.72 20.53 4.69
N ASP A 81 7.88 20.15 5.93
CA ASP A 81 8.51 20.97 6.96
C ASP A 81 9.95 21.35 6.53
N THR A 82 10.71 20.42 5.97
CA THR A 82 12.12 20.65 5.58
C THR A 82 12.29 21.34 4.23
N LEU A 83 11.48 21.03 3.23
CA LEU A 83 11.65 21.50 1.85
C LEU A 83 10.81 22.74 1.50
N ALA A 84 9.72 22.97 2.20
CA ALA A 84 8.78 24.05 1.89
C ALA A 84 8.65 25.08 3.02
N ARG A 85 8.27 24.62 4.23
CA ARG A 85 8.02 25.54 5.37
C ARG A 85 9.31 26.25 5.82
N ASP A 86 10.39 25.54 6.02
CA ASP A 86 11.62 26.11 6.53
C ASP A 86 12.23 27.09 5.51
N GLU A 87 12.12 26.80 4.22
CA GLU A 87 12.52 27.71 3.15
C GLU A 87 11.61 28.95 3.06
N PHE A 88 10.31 28.79 3.36
CA PHE A 88 9.38 29.93 3.44
C PHE A 88 9.78 30.87 4.58
N ILE A 89 10.04 30.31 5.77
CA ILE A 89 10.38 31.09 6.97
C ILE A 89 11.67 31.93 6.73
N LYS A 90 12.68 31.34 6.08
CA LYS A 90 13.94 32.04 5.76
C LYS A 90 13.76 33.26 4.85
N LYS A 91 12.71 33.28 4.03
CA LYS A 91 12.48 34.32 3.01
C LYS A 91 11.45 35.37 3.43
N ILE A 92 10.78 35.19 4.56
CA ILE A 92 9.68 36.05 4.98
C ILE A 92 10.09 36.83 6.21
N ASP A 93 10.07 38.16 6.11
CA ASP A 93 10.26 39.04 7.25
C ASP A 93 8.94 39.22 8.03
N GLY A 94 9.06 39.34 9.36
CA GLY A 94 7.94 39.60 10.28
C GLY A 94 7.11 38.38 10.62
N ASP A 95 5.79 38.56 10.74
CA ASP A 95 4.89 37.47 11.12
C ASP A 95 4.73 36.46 9.98
N TRP A 96 5.68 35.51 9.93
CA TRP A 96 5.69 34.46 8.93
C TRP A 96 4.47 33.54 9.03
N PHE A 97 3.92 33.31 10.24
CA PHE A 97 2.87 32.33 10.45
C PHE A 97 1.54 32.73 9.78
N ILE A 98 1.14 33.99 9.90
CA ILE A 98 -0.08 34.51 9.26
C ILE A 98 0.07 34.44 7.73
N LYS A 99 1.23 34.87 7.21
CA LYS A 99 1.53 34.83 5.77
C LYS A 99 1.53 33.39 5.26
N TYR A 100 2.16 32.47 5.98
CA TYR A 100 2.22 31.04 5.66
C TYR A 100 0.81 30.44 5.59
N ARG A 101 -0.03 30.68 6.59
CA ARG A 101 -1.41 30.20 6.62
C ARG A 101 -2.23 30.73 5.44
N LYS A 102 -2.05 31.99 5.08
CA LYS A 102 -2.69 32.59 3.91
C LYS A 102 -2.26 31.87 2.62
N GLU A 103 -0.97 31.72 2.36
CA GLU A 103 -0.45 31.05 1.16
C GLU A 103 -0.92 29.60 1.06
N LEU A 104 -0.98 28.87 2.18
CA LEU A 104 -1.54 27.53 2.20
C LEU A 104 -3.03 27.51 1.87
N SER A 105 -3.82 28.44 2.40
CA SER A 105 -5.25 28.53 2.10
C SER A 105 -5.49 28.78 0.61
N LEU A 106 -4.72 29.67 0.00
CA LEU A 106 -4.76 29.93 -1.44
C LEU A 106 -4.45 28.65 -2.23
N SER A 107 -3.34 27.96 -1.92
CA SER A 107 -2.95 26.71 -2.61
C SER A 107 -4.00 25.62 -2.46
N ASN A 108 -4.57 25.43 -1.27
CA ASN A 108 -5.58 24.40 -1.04
C ASN A 108 -6.89 24.69 -1.78
N SER A 109 -7.38 25.93 -1.73
CA SER A 109 -8.57 26.33 -2.46
C SER A 109 -8.38 26.17 -3.96
N TYR A 110 -7.27 26.70 -4.50
CA TYR A 110 -6.96 26.58 -5.92
C TYR A 110 -6.88 25.10 -6.36
N ALA A 111 -6.17 24.27 -5.60
CA ALA A 111 -6.05 22.84 -5.90
C ALA A 111 -7.40 22.12 -5.91
N PHE A 112 -8.29 22.42 -4.97
CA PHE A 112 -9.64 21.84 -4.95
C PHE A 112 -10.45 22.18 -6.20
N HIS A 113 -10.46 23.44 -6.62
CA HIS A 113 -11.26 23.88 -7.76
C HIS A 113 -10.66 23.52 -9.13
N ASN A 114 -9.36 23.23 -9.18
CA ASN A 114 -8.65 22.89 -10.43
C ASN A 114 -8.25 21.41 -10.53
N THR A 115 -8.90 20.54 -9.74
CA THR A 115 -8.66 19.09 -9.75
C THR A 115 -10.00 18.34 -9.94
N ASP A 116 -10.19 17.70 -11.07
CA ASP A 116 -11.49 17.14 -11.52
C ASP A 116 -12.11 16.14 -10.51
N TRP A 117 -11.29 15.36 -9.83
CA TRP A 117 -11.75 14.36 -8.87
C TRP A 117 -11.97 14.89 -7.44
N ALA A 118 -11.45 16.09 -7.11
CA ALA A 118 -11.38 16.57 -5.73
C ALA A 118 -12.77 16.68 -5.09
N LYS A 119 -13.72 17.36 -5.73
CA LYS A 119 -15.07 17.54 -5.18
C LYS A 119 -15.75 16.22 -4.89
N ASN A 120 -15.73 15.29 -5.85
CA ASN A 120 -16.34 13.98 -5.69
C ASN A 120 -15.67 13.17 -4.55
N LEU A 121 -14.34 13.26 -4.41
CA LEU A 121 -13.63 12.59 -3.33
C LEU A 121 -14.04 13.14 -1.96
N TRP A 122 -14.12 14.46 -1.79
CA TRP A 122 -14.55 15.07 -0.54
C TRP A 122 -15.99 14.68 -0.17
N GLU A 123 -16.91 14.65 -1.15
CA GLU A 123 -18.28 14.17 -0.97
C GLU A 123 -18.32 12.69 -0.53
N GLN A 124 -17.52 11.83 -1.15
CA GLN A 124 -17.44 10.42 -0.75
C GLN A 124 -16.88 10.23 0.66
N MET A 125 -15.82 10.98 1.05
CA MET A 125 -15.29 10.95 2.42
C MET A 125 -16.31 11.41 3.45
N GLU A 126 -17.12 12.44 3.13
CA GLU A 126 -18.17 12.94 4.01
C GLU A 126 -19.34 11.97 4.14
N LEU A 127 -19.67 11.21 3.12
CA LEU A 127 -20.77 10.22 3.13
C LEU A 127 -20.39 8.90 3.82
N LEU A 128 -19.11 8.56 3.92
CA LEU A 128 -18.69 7.31 4.55
C LEU A 128 -19.07 7.28 6.02
N ASP A 129 -19.58 6.14 6.49
CA ASP A 129 -19.85 5.92 7.91
C ASP A 129 -18.55 5.97 8.70
N SER A 130 -18.53 6.79 9.73
CA SER A 130 -17.35 6.99 10.55
C SER A 130 -16.94 5.74 11.37
N SER A 131 -17.83 4.77 11.53
CA SER A 131 -17.52 3.46 12.12
C SER A 131 -16.53 2.62 11.29
N GLU A 132 -16.37 2.96 10.01
CA GLU A 132 -15.40 2.32 9.13
C GLU A 132 -13.99 2.91 9.24
N TYR A 133 -13.82 4.05 9.93
CA TYR A 133 -12.52 4.70 10.03
C TYR A 133 -11.54 3.88 10.85
N GLY A 134 -10.28 3.87 10.42
CA GLY A 134 -9.18 3.29 11.19
C GLY A 134 -8.78 4.19 12.37
N LYS A 135 -7.88 3.68 13.18
CA LYS A 135 -7.39 4.40 14.37
C LYS A 135 -6.45 5.54 13.97
N THR A 136 -6.84 6.77 14.33
CA THR A 136 -6.00 7.96 14.17
C THR A 136 -5.23 8.23 15.47
N PRO A 137 -3.90 8.36 15.42
CA PRO A 137 -3.14 8.77 16.61
C PRO A 137 -3.58 10.15 17.10
N GLY A 138 -3.99 10.25 18.37
CA GLY A 138 -4.29 11.51 19.05
C GLY A 138 -5.59 12.20 18.65
N ALA A 139 -6.43 11.61 17.80
CA ALA A 139 -7.74 12.14 17.43
C ALA A 139 -8.83 11.08 17.57
N THR A 140 -10.04 11.54 17.88
CA THR A 140 -11.24 10.69 17.89
C THR A 140 -11.83 10.56 16.49
N VAL A 141 -12.72 9.60 16.33
CA VAL A 141 -13.48 9.39 15.08
C VAL A 141 -14.36 10.61 14.77
N GLU A 142 -14.96 11.20 15.80
CA GLU A 142 -15.80 12.39 15.71
C GLU A 142 -15.00 13.62 15.26
N GLU A 143 -13.80 13.85 15.81
CA GLU A 143 -12.89 14.92 15.39
C GLU A 143 -12.49 14.79 13.93
N LEU A 144 -12.22 13.54 13.47
CA LEU A 144 -11.89 13.29 12.08
C LEU A 144 -13.09 13.54 11.16
N LYS A 145 -14.29 13.09 11.55
CA LYS A 145 -15.52 13.35 10.79
C LYS A 145 -15.79 14.84 10.68
N ASP A 146 -15.65 15.57 11.79
CA ASP A 146 -15.81 17.03 11.83
C ASP A 146 -14.77 17.73 10.94
N LEU A 147 -13.50 17.28 10.97
CA LEU A 147 -12.46 17.78 10.05
C LEU A 147 -12.90 17.66 8.60
N ILE A 148 -13.40 16.51 8.18
CA ILE A 148 -13.84 16.26 6.80
C ILE A 148 -14.99 17.20 6.44
N CYS A 149 -16.07 17.22 7.23
CA CYS A 149 -17.27 18.00 6.94
C CYS A 149 -16.96 19.51 6.84
N ARG A 150 -16.25 20.09 7.83
CA ARG A 150 -15.94 21.53 7.82
C ARG A 150 -14.98 21.92 6.70
N ASN A 151 -14.02 21.04 6.30
CA ASN A 151 -13.11 21.38 5.21
C ASN A 151 -13.78 21.20 3.84
N ASN A 152 -14.64 20.18 3.65
CA ASN A 152 -15.46 20.08 2.45
C ASN A 152 -16.32 21.34 2.25
N LYS A 153 -17.01 21.77 3.31
CA LYS A 153 -17.77 23.04 3.28
C LYS A 153 -16.87 24.22 2.95
N TRP A 154 -15.73 24.35 3.63
CA TRP A 154 -14.80 25.46 3.42
C TRP A 154 -14.32 25.54 1.97
N HIS A 155 -13.95 24.43 1.36
CA HIS A 155 -13.51 24.38 -0.04
C HIS A 155 -14.64 24.78 -1.01
N ASN A 156 -15.87 24.33 -0.77
CA ASN A 156 -17.02 24.73 -1.60
C ASN A 156 -17.36 26.23 -1.47
N ASP A 157 -17.18 26.81 -0.27
CA ASP A 157 -17.49 28.22 0.00
C ASP A 157 -16.36 29.17 -0.46
N ASN A 158 -15.16 28.69 -0.76
CA ASN A 158 -13.98 29.51 -1.05
C ASN A 158 -13.33 29.10 -2.38
N ASN A 159 -13.46 29.92 -3.40
CA ASN A 159 -12.72 29.81 -4.66
C ASN A 159 -11.71 30.95 -4.75
N MET A 160 -10.45 30.67 -4.45
CA MET A 160 -9.39 31.66 -4.30
C MET A 160 -8.40 31.58 -5.46
N GLU A 161 -7.74 32.72 -5.74
CA GLU A 161 -6.60 32.78 -6.65
C GLU A 161 -5.45 31.88 -6.19
N PRO A 162 -4.58 31.42 -7.10
CA PRO A 162 -3.45 30.60 -6.72
C PRO A 162 -2.50 31.35 -5.78
N SER A 163 -1.82 30.60 -4.90
CA SER A 163 -0.75 31.14 -4.07
C SER A 163 0.38 31.71 -4.93
N THR A 164 0.97 32.80 -4.49
CA THR A 164 2.14 33.41 -5.15
C THR A 164 3.45 32.80 -4.68
N TYR A 165 3.46 32.08 -3.56
CA TYR A 165 4.62 31.42 -3.02
C TYR A 165 4.58 29.89 -3.23
N PHE A 166 3.51 29.24 -2.80
CA PHE A 166 3.24 27.83 -3.09
C PHE A 166 2.41 27.71 -4.36
N THR A 167 3.02 28.12 -5.49
CA THR A 167 2.34 28.12 -6.79
C THR A 167 1.93 26.70 -7.23
N PRO A 168 1.00 26.55 -8.18
CA PRO A 168 0.64 25.25 -8.73
C PRO A 168 1.87 24.43 -9.20
N GLU A 169 2.81 25.09 -9.87
CA GLU A 169 4.05 24.47 -10.39
C GLU A 169 4.97 24.03 -9.23
N PHE A 170 5.05 24.83 -8.14
CA PHE A 170 5.79 24.43 -6.94
C PHE A 170 5.18 23.18 -6.31
N ILE A 171 3.84 23.16 -6.17
CA ILE A 171 3.13 22.01 -5.58
C ILE A 171 3.29 20.77 -6.45
N GLU A 172 3.15 20.88 -7.77
CA GLU A 172 3.34 19.76 -8.69
C GLU A 172 4.76 19.19 -8.58
N LYS A 173 5.78 20.05 -8.59
CA LYS A 173 7.18 19.65 -8.43
C LYS A 173 7.41 18.95 -7.09
N PHE A 174 6.89 19.52 -6.00
CA PHE A 174 7.02 18.94 -4.66
C PHE A 174 6.37 17.54 -4.60
N ILE A 175 5.13 17.40 -5.07
CA ILE A 175 4.40 16.13 -5.07
C ILE A 175 5.11 15.08 -5.92
N ASN A 176 5.63 15.44 -7.09
CA ASN A 176 6.38 14.52 -7.94
C ASN A 176 7.66 14.06 -7.26
N GLN A 177 8.49 14.98 -6.77
CA GLN A 177 9.75 14.65 -6.10
C GLN A 177 9.51 13.79 -4.85
N VAL A 178 8.68 14.29 -3.92
CA VAL A 178 8.46 13.61 -2.64
C VAL A 178 7.67 12.33 -2.80
N GLY A 179 6.77 12.25 -3.77
CA GLY A 179 6.04 11.03 -4.11
C GLY A 179 6.95 9.92 -4.63
N ASP A 180 7.92 10.26 -5.47
CA ASP A 180 8.91 9.30 -5.98
C ASP A 180 9.86 8.84 -4.85
N GLU A 181 10.33 9.78 -3.99
CA GLU A 181 11.12 9.45 -2.78
C GLU A 181 10.33 8.51 -1.84
N TYR A 182 9.06 8.83 -1.56
CA TYR A 182 8.19 8.00 -0.72
C TYR A 182 8.00 6.61 -1.31
N THR A 183 7.79 6.51 -2.61
CA THR A 183 7.59 5.21 -3.28
C THR A 183 8.78 4.29 -3.09
N GLN A 184 10.00 4.79 -3.28
CA GLN A 184 11.23 4.01 -3.08
C GLN A 184 11.41 3.61 -1.62
N TRP A 185 11.27 4.57 -0.71
CA TRP A 185 11.36 4.35 0.72
C TRP A 185 10.33 3.31 1.21
N LYS A 186 9.10 3.42 0.73
CA LYS A 186 7.99 2.55 1.14
C LYS A 186 8.16 1.10 0.66
N ILE A 187 8.62 0.88 -0.56
CA ILE A 187 8.90 -0.47 -1.07
C ILE A 187 9.90 -1.18 -0.18
N GLN A 188 10.96 -0.50 0.24
CA GLN A 188 11.95 -1.08 1.14
C GLN A 188 11.33 -1.46 2.49
N ARG A 189 10.49 -0.60 3.06
CA ARG A 189 9.78 -0.90 4.33
C ARG A 189 8.75 -2.03 4.19
N GLU A 190 8.10 -2.15 3.05
CA GLU A 190 7.19 -3.29 2.77
C GLU A 190 7.96 -4.61 2.71
N ILE A 191 9.11 -4.64 2.06
CA ILE A 191 9.98 -5.82 2.02
C ILE A 191 10.40 -6.22 3.45
N GLU A 192 10.85 -5.27 4.25
CA GLU A 192 11.23 -5.49 5.64
C GLU A 192 10.05 -5.97 6.50
N TYR A 193 8.86 -5.36 6.32
CA TYR A 193 7.64 -5.81 6.98
C TYR A 193 7.35 -7.29 6.68
N TYR A 194 7.33 -7.68 5.41
CA TYR A 194 7.06 -9.09 5.05
C TYR A 194 8.16 -10.01 5.55
N ASN A 195 9.43 -9.63 5.46
CA ASN A 195 10.56 -10.42 5.95
C ASN A 195 10.53 -10.60 7.49
N SER A 196 9.82 -9.75 8.23
CA SER A 196 9.63 -9.87 9.68
C SER A 196 8.49 -10.80 10.09
N LEU A 197 7.65 -11.23 9.14
CA LEU A 197 6.51 -12.10 9.44
C LEU A 197 6.99 -13.50 9.86
N PRO A 198 6.31 -14.14 10.83
CA PRO A 198 6.70 -15.46 11.32
C PRO A 198 6.49 -16.54 10.24
N VAL A 199 7.41 -17.49 10.24
CA VAL A 199 7.33 -18.72 9.44
C VAL A 199 7.83 -19.88 10.28
N ASP A 200 7.05 -20.93 10.39
CA ASP A 200 7.41 -22.18 11.07
C ASP A 200 7.75 -23.25 10.03
N PHE A 201 9.02 -23.25 9.59
CA PHE A 201 9.51 -24.29 8.70
C PHE A 201 10.63 -25.07 9.40
N VAL A 202 10.30 -26.25 9.91
CA VAL A 202 11.26 -27.22 10.44
C VAL A 202 11.56 -28.26 9.35
N ASP A 203 10.51 -28.79 8.70
CA ASP A 203 10.59 -29.75 7.61
C ASP A 203 9.33 -29.70 6.73
N PHE A 204 9.36 -30.39 5.60
CA PHE A 204 8.18 -30.58 4.76
C PHE A 204 7.13 -31.40 5.50
N ILE A 205 5.90 -30.91 5.51
CA ILE A 205 4.78 -31.63 6.12
C ILE A 205 4.23 -32.71 5.16
N ASP A 206 3.66 -33.74 5.75
CA ASP A 206 2.78 -34.67 5.05
C ASP A 206 1.36 -34.16 5.17
N PHE A 207 0.62 -34.28 4.10
CA PHE A 207 -0.77 -33.82 4.00
C PHE A 207 -1.61 -34.88 3.32
N GLU A 208 -2.87 -34.94 3.72
CA GLU A 208 -3.88 -35.75 3.06
C GLU A 208 -4.17 -35.22 1.65
N LYS A 209 -5.07 -35.89 0.95
CA LYS A 209 -5.51 -35.48 -0.38
C LYS A 209 -6.04 -34.04 -0.38
N LEU A 210 -5.40 -33.17 -1.16
CA LEU A 210 -5.83 -31.79 -1.38
C LEU A 210 -6.79 -31.75 -2.58
N SER A 211 -8.09 -31.75 -2.33
CA SER A 211 -9.12 -31.78 -3.37
C SER A 211 -10.36 -31.03 -2.94
N ASP A 212 -11.02 -30.34 -3.87
CA ASP A 212 -12.35 -29.73 -3.71
C ASP A 212 -13.47 -30.57 -4.35
N GLY A 213 -13.17 -31.80 -4.81
CA GLY A 213 -14.09 -32.68 -5.52
C GLY A 213 -14.08 -32.47 -7.03
N GLU A 214 -13.65 -31.33 -7.55
CA GLU A 214 -13.51 -31.07 -8.98
C GLU A 214 -12.06 -31.16 -9.46
N ILE A 215 -11.12 -30.62 -8.70
CA ILE A 215 -9.69 -30.72 -8.96
C ILE A 215 -8.95 -31.28 -7.73
N GLU A 216 -7.75 -31.76 -8.00
CA GLU A 216 -6.84 -32.30 -7.00
C GLU A 216 -5.44 -31.74 -7.20
N LEU A 217 -4.73 -31.44 -6.11
CA LEU A 217 -3.30 -31.12 -6.14
C LEU A 217 -2.49 -32.37 -5.84
N PHE A 218 -1.73 -32.82 -6.82
CA PHE A 218 -0.79 -33.94 -6.70
C PHE A 218 0.63 -33.40 -6.50
N CYS A 219 1.22 -33.64 -5.32
CA CYS A 219 2.57 -33.19 -5.02
C CYS A 219 3.58 -33.97 -5.85
N VAL A 220 4.34 -33.27 -6.69
CA VAL A 220 5.35 -33.86 -7.56
C VAL A 220 6.77 -33.66 -7.05
N ALA A 221 6.99 -32.61 -6.23
CA ALA A 221 8.29 -32.38 -5.62
C ALA A 221 8.18 -31.54 -4.34
N LYS A 222 9.03 -31.86 -3.36
CA LYS A 222 9.37 -31.06 -2.19
C LYS A 222 10.81 -30.59 -2.38
N LYS A 223 11.03 -29.28 -2.57
CA LYS A 223 12.34 -28.69 -2.90
C LYS A 223 12.92 -28.01 -1.65
N PRO A 224 14.06 -28.43 -1.12
CA PRO A 224 14.69 -27.76 0.01
C PRO A 224 15.16 -26.35 -0.36
N ALA A 225 15.42 -25.54 0.66
CA ALA A 225 16.04 -24.24 0.49
C ALA A 225 17.42 -24.35 -0.18
N ILE A 226 17.78 -23.33 -0.95
CA ILE A 226 19.12 -23.18 -1.52
C ILE A 226 19.65 -21.82 -1.07
N PRO A 227 20.34 -21.74 0.08
CA PRO A 227 20.76 -20.47 0.71
C PRO A 227 21.62 -19.60 -0.23
N GLU A 228 22.51 -20.19 -1.01
CA GLU A 228 23.41 -19.47 -1.94
C GLU A 228 22.64 -18.74 -3.04
N LYS A 229 21.41 -19.20 -3.34
CA LYS A 229 20.50 -18.58 -4.30
C LYS A 229 19.43 -17.73 -3.60
N LYS A 230 19.42 -17.67 -2.28
CA LYS A 230 18.33 -17.10 -1.47
C LYS A 230 16.96 -17.72 -1.78
N TRP A 231 16.93 -19.00 -2.17
CA TRP A 231 15.70 -19.74 -2.44
C TRP A 231 15.22 -20.41 -1.15
N VAL A 232 13.95 -20.21 -0.86
CA VAL A 232 13.25 -20.83 0.27
C VAL A 232 12.74 -22.23 -0.11
N PRO A 233 12.34 -23.07 0.88
CA PRO A 233 11.69 -24.34 0.59
C PRO A 233 10.43 -24.16 -0.25
N ALA A 234 10.13 -25.14 -1.10
CA ALA A 234 8.97 -25.06 -1.98
C ALA A 234 8.32 -26.43 -2.23
N TYR A 235 7.01 -26.41 -2.38
CA TYR A 235 6.22 -27.55 -2.87
C TYR A 235 5.83 -27.29 -4.31
N ASP A 236 5.97 -28.31 -5.17
CA ASP A 236 5.47 -28.29 -6.54
C ASP A 236 4.33 -29.29 -6.69
N PHE A 237 3.24 -28.85 -7.32
CA PHE A 237 2.06 -29.67 -7.56
C PHE A 237 1.65 -29.66 -9.04
N GLU A 238 1.09 -30.78 -9.49
CA GLU A 238 0.19 -30.80 -10.64
C GLU A 238 -1.23 -30.52 -10.17
N ILE A 239 -1.93 -29.66 -10.91
CA ILE A 239 -3.37 -29.52 -10.82
C ILE A 239 -3.95 -30.64 -11.69
N ARG A 240 -4.76 -31.53 -11.12
CA ARG A 240 -5.37 -32.65 -11.84
C ARG A 240 -6.88 -32.57 -11.82
N LYS A 241 -7.50 -32.97 -12.94
CA LYS A 241 -8.93 -33.20 -13.07
C LYS A 241 -9.14 -34.62 -13.59
N ASN A 242 -9.91 -35.47 -12.90
CA ASN A 242 -10.15 -36.86 -13.28
C ASN A 242 -8.84 -37.61 -13.58
N ASN A 243 -7.84 -37.47 -12.71
CA ASN A 243 -6.47 -37.99 -12.82
C ASN A 243 -5.63 -37.45 -14.01
N ASN A 244 -6.19 -36.58 -14.85
CA ASN A 244 -5.43 -35.95 -15.93
C ASN A 244 -4.87 -34.61 -15.48
N ARG A 245 -3.66 -34.28 -15.92
CA ARG A 245 -3.05 -32.98 -15.64
C ARG A 245 -3.85 -31.87 -16.32
N ALA A 246 -4.16 -30.83 -15.54
CA ALA A 246 -4.84 -29.62 -15.98
C ALA A 246 -3.98 -28.35 -15.80
N GLY A 247 -2.85 -28.47 -15.09
CA GLY A 247 -1.95 -27.35 -14.85
C GLY A 247 -0.89 -27.66 -13.80
N ARG A 248 -0.22 -26.61 -13.32
CA ARG A 248 0.79 -26.66 -12.24
C ARG A 248 0.57 -25.52 -11.28
N ILE A 249 0.96 -25.77 -10.03
CA ILE A 249 1.02 -24.74 -9.00
C ILE A 249 2.20 -25.04 -8.06
N ASN A 250 2.87 -24.01 -7.59
CA ASN A 250 3.90 -24.16 -6.56
C ASN A 250 3.62 -23.24 -5.37
N LEU A 251 4.14 -23.61 -4.20
CA LEU A 251 4.09 -22.85 -2.98
C LEU A 251 5.49 -22.74 -2.39
N ARG A 252 5.95 -21.52 -2.16
CA ARG A 252 7.23 -21.18 -1.53
C ARG A 252 7.01 -20.80 -0.08
N ILE A 253 7.79 -21.36 0.85
CA ILE A 253 7.62 -21.19 2.31
C ILE A 253 8.71 -20.28 2.84
N GLY A 254 8.33 -19.09 3.28
CA GLY A 254 9.25 -18.08 3.81
C GLY A 254 9.14 -16.76 3.09
N TYR A 255 9.77 -15.73 3.62
CA TYR A 255 9.77 -14.38 3.05
C TYR A 255 11.21 -13.98 2.71
N THR A 256 11.41 -13.38 1.55
CA THR A 256 12.69 -12.82 1.10
C THR A 256 12.43 -11.64 0.16
N ASP A 257 13.44 -10.80 -0.04
CA ASP A 257 13.37 -9.69 -1.01
C ASP A 257 12.97 -10.17 -2.41
N GLY A 258 13.46 -11.36 -2.81
CA GLY A 258 13.10 -11.96 -4.10
C GLY A 258 11.63 -12.37 -4.17
N LEU A 259 11.06 -12.87 -3.07
CA LEU A 259 9.65 -13.27 -3.03
C LEU A 259 8.68 -12.08 -2.95
N TYR A 260 9.14 -10.91 -2.53
CA TYR A 260 8.32 -9.71 -2.66
C TYR A 260 7.93 -9.45 -4.12
N TYR A 261 8.85 -9.68 -5.06
CA TYR A 261 8.57 -9.53 -6.50
C TYR A 261 8.12 -10.84 -7.17
N GLY A 262 8.64 -11.99 -6.74
CA GLY A 262 8.38 -13.28 -7.36
C GLY A 262 7.18 -14.05 -6.81
N GLY A 263 6.59 -13.58 -5.69
CA GLY A 263 5.43 -14.19 -5.03
C GLY A 263 5.72 -15.54 -4.37
N HIS A 264 4.82 -15.95 -3.47
CA HIS A 264 4.86 -17.26 -2.83
C HIS A 264 4.19 -18.34 -3.69
N ILE A 265 3.21 -17.96 -4.49
CA ILE A 265 2.41 -18.89 -5.31
C ILE A 265 2.58 -18.55 -6.78
N GLY A 266 3.08 -19.51 -7.56
CA GLY A 266 3.11 -19.46 -9.01
C GLY A 266 2.23 -20.55 -9.59
N TYR A 267 1.43 -20.25 -10.61
CA TYR A 267 0.54 -21.21 -11.25
C TYR A 267 0.46 -21.05 -12.75
N SER A 268 0.13 -22.14 -13.42
CA SER A 268 -0.27 -22.15 -14.83
C SER A 268 -1.39 -23.17 -15.04
N VAL A 269 -2.36 -22.83 -15.88
CA VAL A 269 -3.44 -23.75 -16.31
C VAL A 269 -3.28 -24.04 -17.79
N ASP A 270 -3.26 -25.32 -18.12
CA ASP A 270 -3.10 -25.81 -19.50
C ASP A 270 -4.27 -25.28 -20.35
N GLU A 271 -4.04 -24.93 -21.60
CA GLU A 271 -4.94 -24.13 -22.43
C GLU A 271 -6.36 -24.67 -22.49
N GLN A 272 -6.52 -25.99 -22.69
CA GLN A 272 -7.82 -26.66 -22.75
C GLN A 272 -8.60 -26.65 -21.43
N HIS A 273 -7.97 -26.22 -20.33
CA HIS A 273 -8.55 -26.18 -18.99
C HIS A 273 -8.74 -24.76 -18.46
N ARG A 274 -8.44 -23.73 -19.27
CA ARG A 274 -8.64 -22.33 -18.89
C ARG A 274 -10.12 -21.97 -18.80
N GLY A 275 -10.43 -20.90 -18.08
CA GLY A 275 -11.80 -20.40 -17.90
C GLY A 275 -12.65 -21.11 -16.83
N HIS A 276 -12.17 -22.22 -16.23
CA HIS A 276 -12.90 -23.00 -15.22
C HIS A 276 -12.57 -22.62 -13.76
N GLY A 277 -11.73 -21.59 -13.53
CA GLY A 277 -11.36 -21.15 -12.17
C GLY A 277 -10.35 -22.04 -11.46
N TYR A 278 -9.68 -22.96 -12.18
CA TYR A 278 -8.78 -23.93 -11.54
C TYR A 278 -7.57 -23.31 -10.84
N ALA A 279 -7.08 -22.17 -11.31
CA ALA A 279 -6.02 -21.45 -10.62
C ALA A 279 -6.45 -20.96 -9.23
N GLU A 280 -7.65 -20.37 -9.12
CA GLU A 280 -8.21 -19.93 -7.84
C GLU A 280 -8.43 -21.12 -6.89
N LYS A 281 -9.10 -22.17 -7.38
CA LYS A 281 -9.34 -23.39 -6.59
C LYS A 281 -8.04 -24.01 -6.10
N ALA A 282 -7.03 -24.11 -6.97
CA ALA A 282 -5.73 -24.63 -6.62
C ALA A 282 -5.05 -23.78 -5.52
N CYS A 283 -5.11 -22.45 -5.59
CA CYS A 283 -4.60 -21.59 -4.53
C CYS A 283 -5.31 -21.87 -3.19
N ARG A 284 -6.65 -21.97 -3.17
CA ARG A 284 -7.40 -22.27 -1.94
C ARG A 284 -7.04 -23.63 -1.34
N LEU A 285 -6.75 -24.63 -2.18
CA LEU A 285 -6.32 -25.95 -1.72
C LEU A 285 -4.92 -25.93 -1.05
N LEU A 286 -4.10 -24.90 -1.25
CA LEU A 286 -2.83 -24.73 -0.55
C LEU A 286 -3.00 -24.18 0.89
N THR A 287 -4.17 -23.66 1.26
CA THR A 287 -4.41 -23.03 2.58
C THR A 287 -3.97 -23.91 3.76
N PRO A 288 -4.27 -25.21 3.84
CA PRO A 288 -3.84 -26.03 4.96
C PRO A 288 -2.31 -26.10 5.09
N ILE A 289 -1.57 -26.14 3.98
CA ILE A 289 -0.11 -26.18 3.99
C ILE A 289 0.45 -24.83 4.45
N ILE A 290 -0.08 -23.72 3.93
CA ILE A 290 0.32 -22.36 4.29
C ILE A 290 0.16 -22.16 5.80
N LYS A 291 -1.01 -22.53 6.36
CA LYS A 291 -1.31 -22.43 7.78
C LYS A 291 -0.41 -23.32 8.64
N ALA A 292 -0.14 -24.53 8.20
CA ALA A 292 0.71 -25.47 8.92
C ALA A 292 2.17 -24.99 9.02
N HIS A 293 2.62 -24.12 8.11
CA HIS A 293 3.90 -23.43 8.19
C HIS A 293 3.82 -22.07 8.89
N GLY A 294 2.76 -21.78 9.65
CA GLY A 294 2.61 -20.55 10.45
C GLY A 294 2.40 -19.28 9.61
N MET A 295 2.30 -19.39 8.28
CA MET A 295 2.13 -18.23 7.41
C MET A 295 0.65 -17.77 7.42
N LYS A 296 0.43 -16.50 7.70
CA LYS A 296 -0.91 -15.88 7.67
C LYS A 296 -1.16 -15.06 6.41
N LYS A 297 -0.10 -14.63 5.75
CA LYS A 297 -0.13 -13.80 4.56
C LYS A 297 0.77 -14.38 3.49
N VAL A 298 0.31 -14.41 2.27
CA VAL A 298 1.14 -14.80 1.12
C VAL A 298 1.03 -13.74 0.03
N LEU A 299 2.16 -13.49 -0.64
CA LEU A 299 2.19 -12.62 -1.80
C LEU A 299 1.95 -13.44 -3.05
N ILE A 300 1.04 -12.98 -3.89
CA ILE A 300 0.82 -13.50 -5.24
C ILE A 300 1.14 -12.36 -6.20
N THR A 301 2.08 -12.58 -7.09
CA THR A 301 2.52 -11.54 -8.01
C THR A 301 2.23 -11.92 -9.45
N ASN A 302 2.05 -10.92 -10.29
CA ASN A 302 1.84 -11.14 -11.71
C ASN A 302 2.22 -9.88 -12.50
N ASN A 303 2.67 -10.10 -13.74
CA ASN A 303 2.90 -9.01 -14.66
C ASN A 303 1.67 -8.10 -14.71
N HIS A 304 1.88 -6.79 -14.61
CA HIS A 304 0.81 -5.79 -14.50
C HIS A 304 -0.18 -5.82 -15.69
N THR A 305 0.19 -6.41 -16.82
CA THR A 305 -0.67 -6.62 -18.00
C THR A 305 -1.40 -7.97 -17.99
N ASN A 306 -1.09 -8.88 -17.05
CA ASN A 306 -1.71 -10.21 -16.98
C ASN A 306 -3.09 -10.15 -16.31
N ILE A 307 -4.11 -9.79 -17.11
CA ILE A 307 -5.50 -9.65 -16.64
C ILE A 307 -6.05 -10.96 -16.06
N ALA A 308 -5.68 -12.12 -16.63
CA ALA A 308 -6.19 -13.40 -16.14
C ALA A 308 -5.71 -13.71 -14.72
N SER A 309 -4.42 -13.51 -14.45
CA SER A 309 -3.84 -13.70 -13.12
C SER A 309 -4.37 -12.67 -12.12
N LYS A 310 -4.52 -11.40 -12.54
CA LYS A 310 -5.13 -10.35 -11.72
C LYS A 310 -6.55 -10.76 -11.26
N ARG A 311 -7.39 -11.23 -12.17
CA ARG A 311 -8.75 -11.72 -11.85
C ARG A 311 -8.74 -12.91 -10.89
N THR A 312 -7.73 -13.77 -10.98
CA THR A 312 -7.57 -14.88 -10.01
C THR A 312 -7.28 -14.34 -8.61
N CYS A 313 -6.39 -13.37 -8.47
CA CYS A 313 -6.11 -12.71 -7.19
C CYS A 313 -7.35 -12.01 -6.62
N GLU A 314 -8.11 -11.29 -7.45
CA GLU A 314 -9.35 -10.63 -7.05
C GLU A 314 -10.39 -11.64 -6.53
N LYS A 315 -10.57 -12.79 -7.20
CA LYS A 315 -11.49 -13.86 -6.76
C LYS A 315 -11.05 -14.54 -5.47
N LEU A 316 -9.75 -14.63 -5.21
CA LEU A 316 -9.22 -15.10 -3.92
C LEU A 316 -9.51 -14.14 -2.77
N GLY A 317 -9.89 -12.89 -3.07
CA GLY A 317 -9.98 -11.81 -2.09
C GLY A 317 -8.62 -11.21 -1.76
N ALA A 318 -7.60 -11.46 -2.58
CA ALA A 318 -6.28 -10.87 -2.39
C ALA A 318 -6.31 -9.37 -2.72
N LYS A 319 -5.67 -8.57 -1.87
CA LYS A 319 -5.62 -7.13 -2.00
C LYS A 319 -4.40 -6.69 -2.81
N LEU A 320 -4.60 -5.85 -3.81
CA LEU A 320 -3.50 -5.21 -4.53
C LEU A 320 -2.81 -4.20 -3.61
N ILE A 321 -1.58 -4.50 -3.21
CA ILE A 321 -0.76 -3.64 -2.36
C ILE A 321 -0.12 -2.54 -3.20
N ARG A 322 0.53 -2.94 -4.31
CA ARG A 322 1.31 -2.03 -5.15
C ARG A 322 1.50 -2.59 -6.55
N ILE A 323 1.74 -1.68 -7.50
CA ILE A 323 2.43 -1.99 -8.75
C ILE A 323 3.87 -1.56 -8.54
N ALA A 324 4.77 -2.53 -8.31
CA ALA A 324 6.15 -2.25 -7.98
C ALA A 324 7.05 -2.30 -9.21
N PRO A 325 8.00 -1.35 -9.38
CA PRO A 325 9.07 -1.49 -10.35
C PRO A 325 9.99 -2.66 -9.94
N ILE A 326 10.31 -3.52 -10.87
CA ILE A 326 11.18 -4.69 -10.64
C ILE A 326 12.63 -4.22 -10.64
N PRO A 327 13.42 -4.53 -9.59
CA PRO A 327 14.82 -4.14 -9.54
C PRO A 327 15.68 -4.95 -10.53
N GLU A 328 16.75 -4.35 -11.03
CA GLU A 328 17.63 -4.96 -12.06
C GLU A 328 18.28 -6.28 -11.64
N TRP A 329 18.48 -6.47 -10.33
CA TRP A 329 19.05 -7.72 -9.82
C TRP A 329 18.08 -8.91 -9.86
N HIS A 330 16.78 -8.67 -9.99
CA HIS A 330 15.76 -9.72 -9.98
C HIS A 330 15.65 -10.44 -11.33
N ASP A 331 15.39 -11.75 -11.32
CA ASP A 331 15.34 -12.55 -12.55
C ASP A 331 14.23 -12.09 -13.49
N LEU A 332 13.06 -11.68 -12.97
CA LEU A 332 11.97 -11.12 -13.79
C LEU A 332 12.41 -9.89 -14.61
N TYR A 333 13.33 -9.06 -14.08
CA TYR A 333 13.88 -7.93 -14.83
C TYR A 333 14.74 -8.39 -16.00
N LYS A 334 15.55 -9.44 -15.79
CA LYS A 334 16.37 -10.07 -16.84
C LYS A 334 15.50 -10.70 -17.93
N ASP A 335 14.31 -11.23 -17.55
CA ASP A 335 13.29 -11.74 -18.46
C ASP A 335 12.50 -10.63 -19.18
N GLY A 336 12.87 -9.38 -19.02
CA GLY A 336 12.29 -8.23 -19.73
C GLY A 336 11.09 -7.58 -19.03
N GLN A 337 10.67 -8.06 -17.87
CA GLN A 337 9.59 -7.45 -17.11
C GLN A 337 10.09 -6.19 -16.38
N ARG A 338 9.22 -5.19 -16.20
CA ARG A 338 9.59 -3.92 -15.57
C ARG A 338 8.74 -3.60 -14.35
N PHE A 339 7.51 -4.10 -14.30
CA PHE A 339 6.55 -3.88 -13.23
C PHE A 339 5.80 -5.14 -12.88
N GLU A 340 5.56 -5.35 -11.58
CA GLU A 340 4.73 -6.42 -11.04
C GLU A 340 3.60 -5.87 -10.18
N ASN A 341 2.41 -6.46 -10.32
CA ASN A 341 1.35 -6.32 -9.33
C ASN A 341 1.71 -7.18 -8.12
N ILE A 342 1.76 -6.57 -6.94
CA ILE A 342 1.96 -7.25 -5.66
C ILE A 342 0.61 -7.36 -4.97
N PHE A 343 0.08 -8.58 -4.88
CA PHE A 343 -1.15 -8.88 -4.16
C PHE A 343 -0.83 -9.56 -2.83
N GLU A 344 -1.45 -9.12 -1.74
CA GLU A 344 -1.46 -9.82 -0.46
C GLU A 344 -2.74 -10.64 -0.33
N TRP A 345 -2.62 -11.92 -0.07
CA TRP A 345 -3.72 -12.80 0.30
C TRP A 345 -3.57 -13.21 1.75
N SER A 346 -4.54 -12.80 2.60
CA SER A 346 -4.64 -13.26 3.98
C SER A 346 -5.28 -14.64 4.03
N VAL A 347 -4.65 -15.56 4.75
CA VAL A 347 -5.03 -16.97 4.83
C VAL A 347 -5.50 -17.25 6.25
N ASP A 348 -6.66 -16.70 6.63
CA ASP A 348 -7.26 -16.88 7.96
C ASP A 348 -7.99 -18.22 8.13
#